data_8d096f43b6193531ddea965893b3a6bf
#
_entry.id   8d096f43b6193531ddea965893b3a6bf
#
_cell.length_a   1.000
_cell.length_b   1.000
_cell.length_c   1.000
_cell.angle_alpha   90.00
_cell.angle_beta   90.00
_cell.angle_gamma   90.00
#
_symmetry.space_group_name_H-M   'P 1'
#
loop_
_entity.id
_entity.type
_entity.pdbx_description
1 polymer ?
#
loop_
_entity_poly.entity_id
_entity_poly.type
_entity_poly.pdbx_seq_one_letter_code
_entity_poly.pdbx_strand_id
1 'polypeptide(L)'
;MASTYTPLGVELQATGENAGTWGTKTNTNLQIIEQISGGFTQQSIAGGAQTTPLSVSDGSTGATLSHRMIEFTGTITGNQVVTIPLDVQTFYFLRNSTSGAYTVQFKYVSGSGDSFTFSATDKSDAVIFAAADDGTNPNIVTINTGIKSVVEDTSPQLGGNLDTNSQNILVDDAHFIGDENGNEQIIFQTTSSAVNQIDVTNAATGNAPDISATGGDSNVDLNFTPKGTGRVTFNGGGAIQNLTEKATVSATAATGTINYDVKTQAVLYYTAAATGNFTINLRGDGSTTLNNIMDTGESLTVAFLATNTGTPYYQSAFQIDGSSVTPEYQGGSAPSAGNANSVDIYTYTVIKTGDAAFTAFASQTQFA
;
A
#
# COMPACT_ATOMS: atom_id res chain seq x y z
N MET A 1 -22.51 62.17 33.01
CA MET A 1 -21.95 61.60 31.81
C MET A 1 -22.85 60.45 31.40
N ALA A 2 -23.08 60.25 30.14
CA ALA A 2 -23.89 59.11 29.66
C ALA A 2 -23.10 57.81 29.80
N SER A 3 -23.76 56.72 30.12
CA SER A 3 -23.20 55.35 30.09
C SER A 3 -22.61 55.02 28.71
N THR A 4 -21.58 54.19 28.70
CA THR A 4 -20.98 53.64 27.50
C THR A 4 -21.18 52.13 27.51
N TYR A 5 -20.84 51.42 26.42
CA TYR A 5 -21.02 50.00 26.30
C TYR A 5 -19.75 49.29 25.85
N THR A 6 -19.59 48.05 26.30
CA THR A 6 -18.57 47.16 25.77
C THR A 6 -18.93 46.67 24.36
N PRO A 7 -17.96 46.18 23.55
CA PRO A 7 -18.24 45.64 22.22
C PRO A 7 -19.27 44.51 22.19
N LEU A 8 -19.60 43.87 23.32
CA LEU A 8 -20.63 42.84 23.48
C LEU A 8 -21.90 43.34 24.21
N GLY A 9 -22.07 44.68 24.34
CA GLY A 9 -23.28 45.32 24.81
C GLY A 9 -23.45 45.44 26.31
N VAL A 10 -22.45 45.12 27.14
CA VAL A 10 -22.50 45.34 28.59
C VAL A 10 -22.38 46.83 28.91
N GLU A 11 -23.34 47.40 29.66
CA GLU A 11 -23.34 48.78 30.04
C GLU A 11 -22.27 49.13 31.09
N LEU A 12 -21.44 50.07 30.77
CA LEU A 12 -20.47 50.70 31.70
C LEU A 12 -21.17 51.95 32.31
N GLN A 13 -21.73 51.76 33.47
CA GLN A 13 -22.55 52.80 34.12
C GLN A 13 -21.71 54.01 34.56
N ALA A 14 -22.12 55.16 34.11
CA ALA A 14 -21.47 56.41 34.56
C ALA A 14 -21.96 56.79 35.96
N THR A 15 -21.04 57.45 36.74
CA THR A 15 -21.34 57.90 38.09
C THR A 15 -22.49 58.92 38.08
N GLY A 16 -23.54 58.60 38.88
CA GLY A 16 -24.75 59.44 39.01
C GLY A 16 -25.82 59.17 37.97
N GLU A 17 -25.57 58.31 37.00
CA GLU A 17 -26.56 57.84 36.06
C GLU A 17 -27.33 56.63 36.62
N ASN A 18 -28.51 56.31 36.09
CA ASN A 18 -29.34 55.18 36.47
C ASN A 18 -29.88 55.26 37.93
N ALA A 19 -29.97 56.45 38.51
CA ALA A 19 -30.60 56.60 39.82
C ALA A 19 -32.02 56.03 39.87
N GLY A 20 -32.26 55.08 40.73
CA GLY A 20 -33.53 54.34 40.84
C GLY A 20 -33.68 53.15 39.85
N THR A 21 -32.79 52.98 38.87
CA THR A 21 -32.83 51.91 37.90
C THR A 21 -31.54 51.04 37.85
N TRP A 22 -30.54 51.36 38.66
CA TRP A 22 -29.25 50.71 38.67
C TRP A 22 -29.34 49.19 38.89
N GLY A 23 -30.25 48.74 39.76
CA GLY A 23 -30.44 47.30 40.00
C GLY A 23 -30.95 46.53 38.76
N THR A 24 -31.89 47.15 38.00
CA THR A 24 -32.33 46.60 36.70
C THR A 24 -31.20 46.53 35.71
N LYS A 25 -30.40 47.59 35.59
CA LYS A 25 -29.26 47.68 34.68
C LYS A 25 -28.19 46.65 35.05
N THR A 26 -27.88 46.50 36.33
CA THR A 26 -26.96 45.49 36.81
C THR A 26 -27.43 44.06 36.49
N ASN A 27 -28.71 43.76 36.70
CA ASN A 27 -29.30 42.45 36.38
C ASN A 27 -29.24 42.17 34.88
N THR A 28 -29.54 43.15 34.03
CA THR A 28 -29.40 43.04 32.59
C THR A 28 -27.95 42.77 32.18
N ASN A 29 -26.99 43.47 32.75
CA ASN A 29 -25.55 43.21 32.51
C ASN A 29 -25.13 41.78 32.91
N LEU A 30 -25.61 41.27 34.07
CA LEU A 30 -25.32 39.92 34.50
C LEU A 30 -25.89 38.88 33.52
N GLN A 31 -27.11 39.12 33.00
CA GLN A 31 -27.72 38.27 31.97
C GLN A 31 -26.91 38.27 30.65
N ILE A 32 -26.44 39.45 30.21
CA ILE A 32 -25.56 39.56 29.03
C ILE A 32 -24.24 38.79 29.25
N ILE A 33 -23.65 38.93 30.44
CA ILE A 33 -22.42 38.17 30.81
C ILE A 33 -22.69 36.65 30.81
N GLU A 34 -23.84 36.20 31.28
CA GLU A 34 -24.25 34.81 31.22
C GLU A 34 -24.35 34.29 29.79
N GLN A 35 -24.97 35.09 28.89
CA GLN A 35 -25.04 34.78 27.47
C GLN A 35 -23.64 34.71 26.82
N ILE A 36 -22.76 35.66 27.13
CA ILE A 36 -21.36 35.68 26.65
C ILE A 36 -20.57 34.46 27.16
N SER A 37 -20.86 34.00 28.38
CA SER A 37 -20.13 32.89 29.00
C SER A 37 -20.48 31.53 28.42
N GLY A 38 -21.80 31.28 28.15
CA GLY A 38 -22.28 29.93 27.75
C GLY A 38 -23.59 29.92 26.99
N GLY A 39 -24.10 31.09 26.58
CA GLY A 39 -25.40 31.19 25.90
C GLY A 39 -25.41 30.54 24.50
N PHE A 40 -26.57 30.03 24.13
CA PHE A 40 -26.87 29.45 22.80
C PHE A 40 -27.98 30.25 22.12
N THR A 41 -27.80 30.46 20.81
CA THR A 41 -28.84 31.08 19.97
C THR A 41 -28.82 30.52 18.57
N GLN A 42 -29.95 30.67 17.86
CA GLN A 42 -30.08 30.30 16.45
C GLN A 42 -30.22 31.57 15.60
N GLN A 43 -29.55 31.54 14.46
CA GLN A 43 -29.63 32.58 13.44
C GLN A 43 -30.10 31.96 12.12
N SER A 44 -31.28 32.30 11.68
CA SER A 44 -31.71 31.90 10.33
C SER A 44 -30.99 32.72 9.27
N ILE A 45 -30.42 32.01 8.28
CA ILE A 45 -29.77 32.58 7.09
C ILE A 45 -30.39 32.01 5.81
N ALA A 46 -31.66 31.63 5.87
CA ALA A 46 -32.39 31.03 4.75
C ALA A 46 -32.47 31.95 3.53
N GLY A 47 -32.48 31.37 2.32
CA GLY A 47 -32.69 32.08 1.07
C GLY A 47 -31.53 32.03 0.08
N GLY A 48 -31.59 32.91 -0.93
CA GLY A 48 -30.51 33.04 -1.95
C GLY A 48 -29.25 33.63 -1.38
N ALA A 49 -28.24 33.87 -2.24
CA ALA A 49 -26.99 34.46 -1.82
C ALA A 49 -27.23 35.86 -1.18
N GLN A 50 -26.80 36.00 0.07
CA GLN A 50 -27.00 37.23 0.84
C GLN A 50 -25.94 37.43 1.93
N THR A 51 -25.91 38.65 2.48
CA THR A 51 -25.12 38.97 3.68
C THR A 51 -26.06 39.22 4.84
N THR A 52 -25.87 38.51 5.96
CA THR A 52 -26.59 38.66 7.22
C THR A 52 -25.71 39.36 8.24
N PRO A 53 -25.87 40.63 8.52
CA PRO A 53 -25.13 41.31 9.55
C PRO A 53 -25.65 40.91 10.94
N LEU A 54 -24.75 40.44 11.80
CA LEU A 54 -25.03 40.25 13.22
C LEU A 54 -24.65 41.49 14.00
N SER A 55 -25.51 41.89 14.94
CA SER A 55 -25.28 43.07 15.77
C SER A 55 -25.37 42.72 17.25
N VAL A 56 -24.83 43.59 18.06
CA VAL A 56 -24.98 43.61 19.51
C VAL A 56 -26.12 44.58 19.86
N SER A 57 -26.80 44.35 20.96
CA SER A 57 -27.81 45.27 21.49
C SER A 57 -27.30 45.85 22.81
N ASP A 58 -26.93 47.12 22.75
CA ASP A 58 -26.37 47.82 23.92
C ASP A 58 -27.35 47.86 25.09
N GLY A 59 -26.92 47.35 26.24
CA GLY A 59 -27.70 47.32 27.47
C GLY A 59 -28.94 46.44 27.39
N SER A 60 -29.03 45.47 26.46
CA SER A 60 -30.17 44.57 26.27
C SER A 60 -29.71 43.16 26.00
N THR A 61 -30.48 42.18 26.49
CA THR A 61 -30.22 40.75 26.24
C THR A 61 -30.77 40.30 24.89
N GLY A 62 -30.38 39.14 24.41
CA GLY A 62 -30.93 38.44 23.25
C GLY A 62 -30.25 38.75 21.90
N ALA A 63 -29.24 39.63 21.86
CA ALA A 63 -28.48 39.84 20.65
C ALA A 63 -27.69 38.57 20.27
N THR A 64 -27.69 38.21 18.99
CA THR A 64 -27.01 36.96 18.52
C THR A 64 -25.54 36.93 18.91
N LEU A 65 -24.81 38.05 18.76
CA LEU A 65 -23.38 38.12 19.08
C LEU A 65 -23.05 38.07 20.56
N SER A 66 -24.03 38.27 21.44
CA SER A 66 -23.84 38.10 22.90
C SER A 66 -23.90 36.64 23.36
N HIS A 67 -24.12 35.69 22.46
CA HIS A 67 -24.14 34.28 22.77
C HIS A 67 -22.85 33.60 22.35
N ARG A 68 -22.38 32.66 23.17
CA ARG A 68 -21.15 31.92 22.92
C ARG A 68 -21.30 30.92 21.78
N MET A 69 -22.46 30.26 21.68
CA MET A 69 -22.79 29.30 20.63
C MET A 69 -23.84 29.88 19.68
N ILE A 70 -23.54 29.90 18.40
CA ILE A 70 -24.42 30.40 17.34
C ILE A 70 -24.65 29.25 16.33
N GLU A 71 -25.90 28.84 16.16
CA GLU A 71 -26.33 27.89 15.16
C GLU A 71 -26.94 28.58 13.96
N PHE A 72 -26.33 28.41 12.80
CA PHE A 72 -26.92 28.88 11.52
C PHE A 72 -27.94 27.86 10.99
N THR A 73 -29.14 28.34 10.73
CA THR A 73 -30.29 27.51 10.32
C THR A 73 -30.94 27.99 9.05
N GLY A 74 -31.80 27.15 8.48
CA GLY A 74 -32.64 27.46 7.32
C GLY A 74 -32.18 26.79 6.02
N THR A 75 -33.08 26.82 5.04
CA THR A 75 -32.79 26.32 3.68
C THR A 75 -32.10 27.41 2.87
N ILE A 76 -30.84 27.20 2.48
CA ILE A 76 -30.09 28.14 1.67
C ILE A 76 -30.05 27.69 0.21
N THR A 77 -30.23 28.61 -0.71
CA THR A 77 -30.20 28.41 -2.16
C THR A 77 -29.13 29.25 -2.86
N GLY A 78 -28.19 29.79 -2.08
CA GLY A 78 -26.99 30.52 -2.51
C GLY A 78 -26.03 30.70 -1.35
N ASN A 79 -24.78 31.10 -1.67
CA ASN A 79 -23.71 31.30 -0.68
C ASN A 79 -24.10 32.39 0.32
N GLN A 80 -23.88 32.12 1.60
CA GLN A 80 -24.23 33.03 2.69
C GLN A 80 -22.96 33.69 3.24
N VAL A 81 -23.09 34.97 3.58
CA VAL A 81 -22.05 35.71 4.32
C VAL A 81 -22.66 36.21 5.62
N VAL A 82 -22.06 35.87 6.75
CA VAL A 82 -22.46 36.37 8.06
C VAL A 82 -21.36 37.33 8.52
N THR A 83 -21.75 38.55 8.91
CA THR A 83 -20.78 39.58 9.29
C THR A 83 -20.96 40.04 10.72
N ILE A 84 -19.82 40.43 11.36
CA ILE A 84 -19.79 40.98 12.73
C ILE A 84 -19.10 42.33 12.75
N PRO A 85 -19.38 43.21 13.73
CA PRO A 85 -18.68 44.50 13.91
C PRO A 85 -17.15 44.31 14.14
N LEU A 86 -16.38 45.36 13.75
CA LEU A 86 -14.89 45.31 13.77
C LEU A 86 -14.27 45.19 15.18
N ASP A 87 -14.98 45.62 16.19
CA ASP A 87 -14.54 45.69 17.60
C ASP A 87 -14.94 44.48 18.44
N VAL A 88 -15.66 43.53 17.85
CA VAL A 88 -16.09 42.29 18.55
C VAL A 88 -14.88 41.36 18.70
N GLN A 89 -14.46 41.16 19.94
CA GLN A 89 -13.36 40.27 20.30
C GLN A 89 -13.87 39.16 21.24
N THR A 90 -13.98 37.92 20.75
CA THR A 90 -14.38 36.76 21.54
C THR A 90 -14.22 35.49 20.71
N PHE A 91 -14.29 34.33 21.36
CA PHE A 91 -14.41 33.08 20.61
C PHE A 91 -15.86 32.61 20.53
N TYR A 92 -16.19 31.96 19.43
CA TYR A 92 -17.51 31.40 19.15
C TYR A 92 -17.42 29.91 18.84
N PHE A 93 -18.44 29.16 19.27
CA PHE A 93 -18.79 27.86 18.74
C PHE A 93 -19.84 28.08 17.65
N LEU A 94 -19.49 27.84 16.40
CA LEU A 94 -20.39 27.98 15.29
C LEU A 94 -20.88 26.61 14.85
N ARG A 95 -22.18 26.44 14.66
CA ARG A 95 -22.79 25.25 14.09
C ARG A 95 -23.47 25.59 12.77
N ASN A 96 -23.22 24.80 11.72
CA ASN A 96 -23.90 24.93 10.45
C ASN A 96 -24.98 23.85 10.28
N SER A 97 -26.22 24.18 10.65
CA SER A 97 -27.41 23.32 10.48
C SER A 97 -28.26 23.75 9.26
N THR A 98 -27.69 24.48 8.32
CA THR A 98 -28.42 24.87 7.11
C THR A 98 -28.62 23.66 6.18
N SER A 99 -29.70 23.62 5.42
CA SER A 99 -29.91 22.73 4.29
C SER A 99 -29.51 23.41 2.99
N GLY A 100 -29.07 22.64 1.99
CA GLY A 100 -28.56 23.11 0.71
C GLY A 100 -27.03 23.10 0.61
N ALA A 101 -26.50 22.90 -0.60
CA ALA A 101 -25.07 22.73 -0.88
C ALA A 101 -24.42 24.07 -1.27
N TYR A 102 -24.36 24.98 -0.31
CA TYR A 102 -23.77 26.32 -0.45
C TYR A 102 -22.88 26.64 0.74
N THR A 103 -21.93 27.55 0.55
CA THR A 103 -20.98 27.98 1.58
C THR A 103 -21.61 28.93 2.59
N VAL A 104 -21.11 28.91 3.84
CA VAL A 104 -21.46 29.89 4.88
C VAL A 104 -20.15 30.50 5.37
N GLN A 105 -19.90 31.76 4.99
CA GLN A 105 -18.74 32.53 5.41
C GLN A 105 -19.04 33.36 6.64
N PHE A 106 -18.17 33.34 7.64
CA PHE A 106 -18.22 34.19 8.82
C PHE A 106 -17.00 35.12 8.80
N LYS A 107 -17.24 36.43 8.84
CA LYS A 107 -16.19 37.45 8.71
C LYS A 107 -16.54 38.76 9.41
N TYR A 108 -15.62 39.64 9.55
CA TYR A 108 -15.91 41.01 9.94
C TYR A 108 -16.63 41.76 8.81
N VAL A 109 -17.40 42.81 9.17
CA VAL A 109 -18.26 43.57 8.25
C VAL A 109 -17.46 44.24 7.12
N SER A 110 -16.21 44.59 7.35
CA SER A 110 -15.29 45.18 6.37
C SER A 110 -13.87 44.73 6.61
N GLY A 111 -12.94 45.21 5.77
CA GLY A 111 -11.52 44.86 5.85
C GLY A 111 -11.17 43.60 5.03
N SER A 112 -9.85 43.36 4.95
CA SER A 112 -9.25 42.23 4.21
C SER A 112 -8.63 41.17 5.13
N GLY A 113 -8.97 41.20 6.43
CA GLY A 113 -8.54 40.18 7.38
C GLY A 113 -9.14 38.80 7.08
N ASP A 114 -8.56 37.77 7.69
CA ASP A 114 -8.98 36.39 7.49
C ASP A 114 -10.44 36.13 7.89
N SER A 115 -11.07 35.18 7.24
CA SER A 115 -12.44 34.76 7.49
C SER A 115 -12.54 33.25 7.65
N PHE A 116 -13.56 32.78 8.32
CA PHE A 116 -13.90 31.36 8.39
C PHE A 116 -15.02 31.02 7.40
N THR A 117 -14.95 29.88 6.72
CA THR A 117 -15.98 29.46 5.78
C THR A 117 -16.28 27.95 5.93
N PHE A 118 -17.53 27.62 6.25
CA PHE A 118 -18.01 26.26 6.04
C PHE A 118 -18.12 25.98 4.54
N SER A 119 -17.52 24.89 4.06
CA SER A 119 -17.68 24.48 2.66
C SER A 119 -19.13 24.10 2.34
N ALA A 120 -19.46 23.97 1.07
CA ALA A 120 -20.84 23.69 0.63
C ALA A 120 -21.41 22.38 1.21
N THR A 121 -20.57 21.41 1.50
CA THR A 121 -20.94 20.11 2.04
C THR A 121 -20.68 19.97 3.55
N ASP A 122 -19.98 20.94 4.15
CA ASP A 122 -19.62 20.91 5.56
C ASP A 122 -20.76 21.45 6.43
N LYS A 123 -21.39 20.56 7.18
CA LYS A 123 -22.49 20.85 8.13
C LYS A 123 -22.05 20.53 9.57
N SER A 124 -20.81 20.79 9.87
CA SER A 124 -20.16 20.50 11.16
C SER A 124 -20.23 21.68 12.14
N ASP A 125 -19.55 21.50 13.25
CA ASP A 125 -19.24 22.52 14.24
C ASP A 125 -17.84 23.10 13.99
N ALA A 126 -17.65 24.38 14.31
CA ALA A 126 -16.34 25.03 14.28
C ALA A 126 -16.12 25.87 15.53
N VAL A 127 -14.89 25.93 16.00
CA VAL A 127 -14.46 26.87 17.03
C VAL A 127 -13.60 27.94 16.38
N ILE A 128 -14.03 29.19 16.51
CA ILE A 128 -13.30 30.33 15.94
C ILE A 128 -13.03 31.39 17.00
N PHE A 129 -12.01 32.18 16.76
CA PHE A 129 -11.70 33.38 17.55
C PHE A 129 -11.79 34.62 16.66
N ALA A 130 -12.73 35.51 17.00
CA ALA A 130 -12.81 36.83 16.42
C ALA A 130 -11.79 37.71 17.16
N ALA A 131 -10.69 38.08 16.50
CA ALA A 131 -9.50 38.62 17.15
C ALA A 131 -9.62 40.12 17.46
N ALA A 132 -10.35 40.90 16.64
CA ALA A 132 -10.36 42.37 16.68
C ALA A 132 -8.95 42.98 16.83
N ASP A 133 -7.96 42.31 16.20
CA ASP A 133 -6.53 42.61 16.31
C ASP A 133 -6.09 43.77 15.45
N ASP A 134 -6.91 44.20 14.52
CA ASP A 134 -6.71 45.36 13.66
C ASP A 134 -8.05 46.08 13.48
N GLY A 135 -8.14 47.35 13.80
CA GLY A 135 -9.37 48.15 13.68
C GLY A 135 -9.87 48.33 12.23
N THR A 136 -9.07 47.95 11.24
CA THR A 136 -9.39 48.08 9.81
C THR A 136 -9.54 46.71 9.14
N ASN A 137 -8.66 45.75 9.47
CA ASN A 137 -8.59 44.41 8.86
C ASN A 137 -8.47 43.30 9.92
N PRO A 138 -9.39 43.21 10.88
CA PRO A 138 -9.32 42.19 11.93
C PRO A 138 -9.53 40.78 11.41
N ASN A 139 -8.92 39.81 12.07
CA ASN A 139 -8.88 38.42 11.64
C ASN A 139 -9.92 37.55 12.38
N ILE A 140 -10.53 36.62 11.66
CA ILE A 140 -11.21 35.47 12.22
C ILE A 140 -10.25 34.27 12.18
N VAL A 141 -9.84 33.81 13.34
CA VAL A 141 -8.88 32.69 13.49
C VAL A 141 -9.64 31.40 13.76
N THR A 142 -9.38 30.35 13.00
CA THR A 142 -9.94 29.02 13.28
C THR A 142 -9.11 28.32 14.36
N ILE A 143 -9.77 27.82 15.39
CA ILE A 143 -9.13 27.01 16.42
C ILE A 143 -9.32 25.54 16.03
N ASN A 144 -8.22 24.90 15.63
CA ASN A 144 -8.23 23.47 15.36
C ASN A 144 -8.27 22.69 16.67
N THR A 145 -9.36 21.94 16.90
CA THR A 145 -9.56 21.12 18.11
C THR A 145 -9.18 19.65 17.93
N GLY A 146 -8.58 19.29 16.79
CA GLY A 146 -8.13 17.92 16.49
C GLY A 146 -7.57 17.78 15.09
N ILE A 147 -7.02 16.62 14.79
CA ILE A 147 -6.52 16.27 13.46
C ILE A 147 -7.73 16.04 12.54
N LYS A 148 -7.89 16.89 11.52
CA LYS A 148 -8.99 16.76 10.54
C LYS A 148 -8.74 15.64 9.52
N SER A 149 -7.49 15.29 9.32
CA SER A 149 -7.06 14.28 8.35
C SER A 149 -5.75 13.65 8.80
N VAL A 150 -5.56 12.37 8.52
CA VAL A 150 -4.28 11.67 8.75
C VAL A 150 -3.13 12.33 7.96
N VAL A 151 -3.44 13.05 6.87
CA VAL A 151 -2.46 13.80 6.07
C VAL A 151 -1.81 14.94 6.86
N GLU A 152 -2.47 15.48 7.90
CA GLU A 152 -1.93 16.55 8.75
C GLU A 152 -0.93 16.02 9.80
N ASP A 153 -0.93 14.72 10.05
CA ASP A 153 0.03 14.05 10.92
C ASP A 153 1.17 13.47 10.09
N THR A 154 2.36 14.02 10.23
CA THR A 154 3.56 13.55 9.52
C THR A 154 4.17 12.27 10.09
N SER A 155 3.65 11.79 11.22
CA SER A 155 4.10 10.57 11.91
C SER A 155 2.92 9.85 12.56
N PRO A 156 1.88 9.47 11.79
CA PRO A 156 0.67 8.90 12.34
C PRO A 156 0.96 7.58 13.07
N GLN A 157 0.52 7.49 14.34
CA GLN A 157 0.61 6.28 15.15
C GLN A 157 -0.80 5.79 15.48
N LEU A 158 -1.06 4.52 15.22
CA LEU A 158 -2.31 3.89 15.58
C LEU A 158 -2.22 3.31 16.98
N GLY A 159 -3.09 3.73 17.89
CA GLY A 159 -3.20 3.19 19.25
C GLY A 159 -3.84 1.79 19.31
N GLY A 160 -4.20 1.20 18.18
CA GLY A 160 -4.81 -0.11 18.02
C GLY A 160 -4.73 -0.58 16.56
N ASN A 161 -5.43 -1.66 16.24
CA ASN A 161 -5.47 -2.19 14.87
C ASN A 161 -6.12 -1.18 13.90
N LEU A 162 -5.61 -1.13 12.67
CA LEU A 162 -6.26 -0.41 11.58
C LEU A 162 -7.49 -1.21 11.11
N ASP A 163 -8.68 -0.74 11.45
CA ASP A 163 -9.92 -1.20 10.83
C ASP A 163 -10.23 -0.30 9.64
N THR A 164 -10.23 -0.88 8.45
CA THR A 164 -10.50 -0.13 7.20
C THR A 164 -11.98 0.12 6.95
N ASN A 165 -12.86 -0.40 7.79
CA ASN A 165 -14.32 -0.27 7.66
C ASN A 165 -14.83 -0.56 6.24
N SER A 166 -14.38 -1.69 5.66
CA SER A 166 -14.70 -2.12 4.29
C SER A 166 -14.15 -1.22 3.17
N GLN A 167 -13.17 -0.36 3.47
CA GLN A 167 -12.45 0.42 2.48
C GLN A 167 -11.15 -0.27 2.07
N ASN A 168 -10.67 0.02 0.87
CA ASN A 168 -9.40 -0.49 0.37
C ASN A 168 -8.22 0.30 0.94
N ILE A 169 -7.07 -0.36 1.08
CA ILE A 169 -5.78 0.30 1.26
C ILE A 169 -5.15 0.41 -0.13
N LEU A 170 -4.93 1.64 -0.62
CA LEU A 170 -4.26 1.89 -1.89
C LEU A 170 -2.79 2.17 -1.61
N VAL A 171 -1.92 1.38 -2.21
CA VAL A 171 -0.47 1.53 -2.10
C VAL A 171 0.07 1.94 -3.47
N ASP A 172 0.82 3.02 -3.52
CA ASP A 172 1.41 3.52 -4.76
C ASP A 172 2.51 2.59 -5.29
N ASP A 173 2.89 2.78 -6.57
CA ASP A 173 3.95 2.02 -7.21
C ASP A 173 5.28 2.15 -6.46
N ALA A 174 6.00 1.03 -6.32
CA ALA A 174 7.25 0.91 -5.59
C ALA A 174 7.19 1.30 -4.10
N HIS A 175 5.99 1.38 -3.49
CA HIS A 175 5.81 1.55 -2.05
C HIS A 175 5.63 0.19 -1.36
N PHE A 176 5.80 0.16 -0.04
CA PHE A 176 5.95 -1.10 0.69
C PHE A 176 5.23 -1.11 2.05
N ILE A 177 5.01 -2.31 2.56
CA ILE A 177 4.76 -2.57 3.98
C ILE A 177 6.11 -2.95 4.59
N GLY A 178 6.54 -2.21 5.60
CA GLY A 178 7.85 -2.37 6.25
C GLY A 178 7.78 -2.94 7.66
N ASP A 179 8.96 -3.20 8.23
CA ASP A 179 9.14 -3.52 9.64
C ASP A 179 9.27 -2.25 10.51
N GLU A 180 9.44 -2.41 11.82
CA GLU A 180 9.59 -1.30 12.78
C GLU A 180 10.85 -0.45 12.56
N ASN A 181 11.84 -0.93 11.79
CA ASN A 181 13.09 -0.24 11.46
C ASN A 181 13.03 0.44 10.09
N GLY A 182 11.91 0.30 9.37
CA GLY A 182 11.70 0.86 8.04
C GLY A 182 12.25 0.00 6.91
N ASN A 183 12.62 -1.28 7.15
CA ASN A 183 13.02 -2.19 6.09
C ASN A 183 11.79 -2.75 5.37
N GLU A 184 11.90 -2.92 4.07
CA GLU A 184 10.83 -3.42 3.21
C GLU A 184 10.57 -4.91 3.47
N GLN A 185 9.32 -5.26 3.76
CA GLN A 185 8.86 -6.66 3.85
C GLN A 185 8.10 -7.09 2.61
N ILE A 186 7.22 -6.24 2.09
CA ILE A 186 6.45 -6.48 0.86
C ILE A 186 6.45 -5.18 0.06
N ILE A 187 7.03 -5.21 -1.14
CA ILE A 187 7.02 -4.08 -2.08
C ILE A 187 5.90 -4.32 -3.09
N PHE A 188 5.03 -3.31 -3.30
CA PHE A 188 3.98 -3.34 -4.31
C PHE A 188 4.48 -2.65 -5.57
N GLN A 189 4.45 -3.37 -6.68
CA GLN A 189 4.78 -2.82 -8.00
C GLN A 189 3.56 -2.90 -8.89
N THR A 190 3.25 -1.80 -9.59
CA THR A 190 2.07 -1.71 -10.42
C THR A 190 2.39 -1.91 -11.88
N THR A 191 1.46 -2.47 -12.61
CA THR A 191 1.49 -2.55 -14.07
C THR A 191 0.29 -1.78 -14.61
N SER A 192 0.52 -0.92 -15.59
CA SER A 192 -0.56 -0.18 -16.24
C SER A 192 -1.59 -1.16 -16.83
N SER A 193 -2.88 -0.92 -16.54
CA SER A 193 -4.00 -1.76 -16.98
C SER A 193 -3.91 -3.22 -16.51
N ALA A 194 -3.35 -3.47 -15.32
CA ALA A 194 -3.34 -4.80 -14.72
C ALA A 194 -4.76 -5.32 -14.52
N VAL A 195 -4.98 -6.59 -14.87
CA VAL A 195 -6.25 -7.29 -14.74
C VAL A 195 -6.14 -8.58 -13.92
N ASN A 196 -4.92 -8.99 -13.58
CA ASN A 196 -4.61 -10.20 -12.81
C ASN A 196 -3.91 -9.85 -11.52
N GLN A 197 -4.16 -10.60 -10.46
CA GLN A 197 -3.63 -10.38 -9.12
C GLN A 197 -3.33 -11.68 -8.40
N ILE A 198 -2.73 -11.56 -7.22
CA ILE A 198 -2.58 -12.64 -6.25
C ILE A 198 -3.66 -12.48 -5.20
N ASP A 199 -4.43 -13.54 -4.95
CA ASP A 199 -5.36 -13.63 -3.83
C ASP A 199 -4.74 -14.44 -2.71
N VAL A 200 -4.89 -13.95 -1.48
CA VAL A 200 -4.51 -14.65 -0.25
C VAL A 200 -5.78 -14.90 0.56
N THR A 201 -6.16 -16.16 0.70
CA THR A 201 -7.39 -16.56 1.38
C THR A 201 -7.06 -17.29 2.67
N ASN A 202 -7.63 -16.85 3.79
CA ASN A 202 -7.56 -17.58 5.06
C ASN A 202 -8.54 -18.79 5.03
N ALA A 203 -8.45 -19.66 6.04
CA ALA A 203 -9.29 -20.84 6.11
C ALA A 203 -9.85 -21.09 7.51
N ALA A 204 -11.01 -21.72 7.58
CA ALA A 204 -11.55 -22.26 8.84
C ALA A 204 -10.78 -23.51 9.29
N THR A 205 -10.95 -23.89 10.56
CA THR A 205 -10.34 -25.11 11.12
C THR A 205 -10.60 -26.34 10.24
N GLY A 206 -9.55 -27.06 9.90
CA GLY A 206 -9.60 -28.26 9.07
C GLY A 206 -9.43 -28.01 7.56
N ASN A 207 -9.38 -26.76 7.12
CA ASN A 207 -9.09 -26.39 5.75
C ASN A 207 -7.72 -25.67 5.64
N ALA A 208 -7.15 -25.62 4.46
CA ALA A 208 -5.88 -24.94 4.19
C ALA A 208 -6.12 -23.50 3.69
N PRO A 209 -5.31 -22.51 4.12
CA PRO A 209 -5.26 -21.21 3.46
C PRO A 209 -4.66 -21.36 2.06
N ASP A 210 -4.97 -20.42 1.17
CA ASP A 210 -4.59 -20.48 -0.23
C ASP A 210 -3.89 -19.20 -0.70
N ILE A 211 -2.96 -19.34 -1.64
CA ILE A 211 -2.36 -18.27 -2.43
C ILE A 211 -2.61 -18.63 -3.88
N SER A 212 -3.44 -17.84 -4.56
CA SER A 212 -3.86 -18.11 -5.93
C SER A 212 -3.60 -16.94 -6.87
N ALA A 213 -3.38 -17.22 -8.14
CA ALA A 213 -3.40 -16.23 -9.21
C ALA A 213 -4.81 -16.17 -9.78
N THR A 214 -5.40 -14.97 -9.82
CA THR A 214 -6.76 -14.72 -10.28
C THR A 214 -6.81 -13.48 -11.18
N GLY A 215 -7.94 -13.18 -11.78
CA GLY A 215 -8.10 -11.96 -12.54
C GLY A 215 -9.03 -12.06 -13.75
N GLY A 216 -8.84 -11.13 -14.70
CA GLY A 216 -9.68 -11.00 -15.89
C GLY A 216 -9.33 -12.01 -17.01
N ASP A 217 -8.11 -12.54 -17.04
CA ASP A 217 -7.69 -13.50 -18.07
C ASP A 217 -8.18 -14.91 -17.76
N SER A 218 -8.38 -15.72 -18.82
CA SER A 218 -8.86 -17.10 -18.68
C SER A 218 -7.82 -18.05 -18.07
N ASN A 219 -6.54 -17.75 -18.23
CA ASN A 219 -5.42 -18.53 -17.70
C ASN A 219 -4.37 -17.58 -17.15
N VAL A 220 -4.01 -17.74 -15.88
CA VAL A 220 -3.04 -16.91 -15.17
C VAL A 220 -2.07 -17.81 -14.42
N ASP A 221 -0.77 -17.69 -14.73
CA ASP A 221 0.28 -18.43 -14.04
C ASP A 221 0.68 -17.73 -12.74
N LEU A 222 1.00 -18.51 -11.70
CA LEU A 222 1.62 -18.03 -10.48
C LEU A 222 3.13 -18.28 -10.53
N ASN A 223 3.94 -17.23 -10.64
CA ASN A 223 5.38 -17.33 -10.77
C ASN A 223 6.11 -17.10 -9.44
N PHE A 224 6.98 -18.01 -9.07
CA PHE A 224 7.94 -17.84 -7.99
C PHE A 224 9.34 -17.70 -8.58
N THR A 225 9.94 -16.51 -8.50
CA THR A 225 11.24 -16.22 -9.11
C THR A 225 12.28 -15.85 -8.05
N PRO A 226 13.11 -16.77 -7.60
CA PRO A 226 14.22 -16.48 -6.69
C PRO A 226 15.27 -15.55 -7.32
N LYS A 227 15.97 -14.79 -6.50
CA LYS A 227 17.06 -13.91 -6.94
C LYS A 227 18.37 -14.68 -6.98
N GLY A 228 19.16 -14.50 -8.05
CA GLY A 228 20.52 -15.06 -8.19
C GLY A 228 20.53 -16.59 -8.23
N THR A 229 21.24 -17.22 -7.30
CA THR A 229 21.30 -18.68 -7.13
C THR A 229 20.29 -19.21 -6.11
N GLY A 230 19.39 -18.36 -5.60
CA GLY A 230 18.33 -18.76 -4.68
C GLY A 230 17.38 -19.78 -5.31
N ARG A 231 16.63 -20.49 -4.46
CA ARG A 231 15.69 -21.55 -4.87
C ARG A 231 14.36 -21.37 -4.15
N VAL A 232 13.29 -21.91 -4.73
CA VAL A 232 12.05 -22.14 -4.01
C VAL A 232 12.19 -23.42 -3.22
N THR A 233 12.10 -23.34 -1.89
CA THR A 233 12.21 -24.52 -0.99
C THR A 233 10.88 -24.81 -0.32
N PHE A 234 10.51 -26.07 -0.27
CA PHE A 234 9.36 -26.60 0.48
C PHE A 234 9.88 -27.36 1.69
N ASN A 235 9.81 -26.78 2.88
CA ASN A 235 10.36 -27.36 4.12
C ASN A 235 9.50 -28.45 4.75
N GLY A 236 8.41 -28.84 4.11
CA GLY A 236 7.51 -29.93 4.51
C GLY A 236 7.32 -30.90 3.37
N GLY A 237 6.45 -31.89 3.57
CA GLY A 237 6.03 -32.76 2.48
C GLY A 237 5.30 -31.97 1.39
N GLY A 238 5.65 -32.17 0.13
CA GLY A 238 5.01 -31.55 -1.04
C GLY A 238 4.27 -32.59 -1.87
N ALA A 239 3.04 -32.28 -2.34
CA ALA A 239 2.35 -33.06 -3.36
C ALA A 239 2.27 -32.20 -4.62
N ILE A 240 2.92 -32.65 -5.69
CA ILE A 240 2.94 -31.94 -6.98
C ILE A 240 2.27 -32.84 -8.03
N GLN A 241 1.22 -32.35 -8.68
CA GLN A 241 0.57 -33.01 -9.81
C GLN A 241 1.06 -32.40 -11.12
N ASN A 242 1.29 -33.24 -12.13
CA ASN A 242 1.64 -32.83 -13.49
C ASN A 242 2.85 -31.86 -13.57
N LEU A 243 3.93 -32.19 -12.83
CA LEU A 243 5.15 -31.44 -12.97
C LEU A 243 5.75 -31.66 -14.36
N THR A 244 5.86 -30.61 -15.16
CA THR A 244 6.50 -30.63 -16.46
C THR A 244 7.94 -30.17 -16.31
N GLU A 245 8.90 -31.04 -16.64
CA GLU A 245 10.30 -30.67 -16.68
C GLU A 245 10.65 -29.95 -17.98
N LYS A 246 11.49 -28.93 -17.90
CA LYS A 246 11.94 -28.23 -19.09
C LYS A 246 12.91 -29.08 -19.90
N ALA A 247 12.62 -29.26 -21.19
CA ALA A 247 13.51 -29.88 -22.13
C ALA A 247 14.10 -28.86 -23.11
N THR A 248 15.39 -28.97 -23.41
CA THR A 248 16.03 -28.28 -24.53
C THR A 248 16.21 -29.28 -25.69
N VAL A 249 15.57 -28.98 -26.82
CA VAL A 249 15.72 -29.74 -28.08
C VAL A 249 16.61 -28.94 -29.01
N SER A 250 17.74 -29.52 -29.44
CA SER A 250 18.74 -28.84 -30.26
C SER A 250 19.15 -29.69 -31.47
N ALA A 251 19.27 -29.04 -32.61
CA ALA A 251 19.79 -29.67 -33.85
C ALA A 251 21.34 -29.80 -33.86
N THR A 252 21.95 -29.86 -32.68
CA THR A 252 23.39 -30.08 -32.49
C THR A 252 23.72 -31.54 -32.52
N ALA A 253 24.86 -31.91 -33.10
CA ALA A 253 25.38 -33.27 -33.06
C ALA A 253 26.21 -33.51 -31.80
N ALA A 254 26.02 -34.66 -31.15
CA ALA A 254 26.83 -35.02 -29.97
C ALA A 254 28.28 -35.35 -30.42
N THR A 255 29.25 -34.66 -29.83
CA THR A 255 30.67 -34.85 -30.02
C THR A 255 31.49 -34.07 -28.99
N GLY A 256 32.71 -34.48 -28.66
CA GLY A 256 33.59 -33.76 -27.75
C GLY A 256 32.98 -33.56 -26.36
N THR A 257 33.24 -32.43 -25.72
CA THR A 257 32.67 -32.09 -24.41
C THR A 257 31.34 -31.35 -24.57
N ILE A 258 30.27 -31.93 -24.07
CA ILE A 258 28.93 -31.36 -24.04
C ILE A 258 28.68 -30.78 -22.66
N ASN A 259 28.62 -29.43 -22.57
CA ASN A 259 28.24 -28.76 -21.34
C ASN A 259 26.76 -28.90 -21.11
N TYR A 260 26.40 -29.58 -20.06
CA TYR A 260 25.00 -29.76 -19.65
C TYR A 260 24.67 -28.77 -18.54
N ASP A 261 23.93 -27.70 -18.90
CA ASP A 261 23.61 -26.61 -18.00
C ASP A 261 22.28 -26.88 -17.27
N VAL A 262 22.33 -27.39 -16.04
CA VAL A 262 21.14 -27.82 -15.27
C VAL A 262 20.21 -26.66 -14.90
N LYS A 263 20.68 -25.42 -14.88
CA LYS A 263 19.81 -24.24 -14.71
C LYS A 263 18.94 -23.94 -15.93
N THR A 264 19.24 -24.56 -17.06
CA THR A 264 18.52 -24.32 -18.32
C THR A 264 17.47 -25.37 -18.60
N GLN A 265 17.75 -26.64 -18.31
CA GLN A 265 16.89 -27.79 -18.60
C GLN A 265 17.14 -28.97 -17.66
N ALA A 266 16.13 -29.80 -17.48
CA ALA A 266 16.24 -31.14 -16.87
C ALA A 266 16.51 -32.22 -17.94
N VAL A 267 16.09 -31.98 -19.21
CA VAL A 267 16.31 -32.88 -20.34
C VAL A 267 16.98 -32.13 -21.47
N LEU A 268 18.11 -32.65 -21.97
CA LEU A 268 18.81 -32.13 -23.16
C LEU A 268 18.74 -33.15 -24.28
N TYR A 269 18.11 -32.81 -25.41
CA TYR A 269 17.95 -33.67 -26.57
C TYR A 269 18.69 -33.11 -27.80
N TYR A 270 19.72 -33.84 -28.25
CA TYR A 270 20.41 -33.53 -29.50
C TYR A 270 19.82 -34.38 -30.64
N THR A 271 19.11 -33.72 -31.55
CA THR A 271 18.38 -34.35 -32.64
C THR A 271 19.24 -34.64 -33.86
N ALA A 272 20.36 -33.90 -34.06
CA ALA A 272 21.33 -34.23 -35.11
C ALA A 272 22.15 -35.46 -34.72
N ALA A 273 22.49 -36.29 -35.73
CA ALA A 273 23.28 -37.49 -35.49
C ALA A 273 24.65 -37.19 -34.86
N ALA A 274 25.01 -37.94 -33.84
CA ALA A 274 26.34 -37.86 -33.23
C ALA A 274 27.44 -38.04 -34.27
N THR A 275 28.54 -37.32 -34.09
CA THR A 275 29.70 -37.36 -35.01
C THR A 275 31.00 -37.85 -34.34
N GLY A 276 30.96 -38.15 -33.05
CA GLY A 276 32.07 -38.69 -32.28
C GLY A 276 31.59 -39.07 -30.88
N ASN A 277 32.42 -39.89 -30.19
CA ASN A 277 32.18 -40.14 -28.78
C ASN A 277 32.28 -38.82 -28.00
N PHE A 278 31.51 -38.71 -26.92
CA PHE A 278 31.38 -37.45 -26.21
C PHE A 278 31.52 -37.60 -24.68
N THR A 279 31.87 -36.51 -24.08
CA THR A 279 31.91 -36.31 -22.63
C THR A 279 30.70 -35.46 -22.21
N ILE A 280 29.97 -35.89 -21.21
CA ILE A 280 28.97 -35.00 -20.56
C ILE A 280 29.67 -34.29 -19.39
N ASN A 281 29.65 -32.96 -19.44
CA ASN A 281 30.09 -32.09 -18.35
C ASN A 281 28.91 -31.43 -17.70
N LEU A 282 28.45 -31.95 -16.56
CA LEU A 282 27.33 -31.44 -15.79
C LEU A 282 27.76 -30.21 -14.97
N ARG A 283 27.06 -29.09 -15.14
CA ARG A 283 27.37 -27.84 -14.42
C ARG A 283 26.11 -27.01 -14.20
N GLY A 284 26.14 -25.96 -13.36
CA GLY A 284 25.04 -25.03 -13.20
C GLY A 284 24.73 -24.31 -14.52
N ASP A 285 25.64 -23.52 -15.04
CA ASP A 285 25.66 -22.88 -16.35
C ASP A 285 27.09 -22.43 -16.74
N GLY A 286 27.27 -21.57 -17.75
CA GLY A 286 28.57 -21.07 -18.18
C GLY A 286 29.32 -20.25 -17.14
N SER A 287 28.67 -19.77 -16.10
CA SER A 287 29.25 -18.92 -15.04
C SER A 287 29.03 -19.47 -13.62
N THR A 288 28.21 -20.50 -13.48
CA THR A 288 27.83 -21.07 -12.18
C THR A 288 28.16 -22.56 -12.15
N THR A 289 28.84 -23.01 -11.11
CA THR A 289 29.15 -24.42 -10.92
C THR A 289 27.96 -25.19 -10.36
N LEU A 290 27.91 -26.51 -10.58
CA LEU A 290 26.95 -27.39 -9.89
C LEU A 290 27.19 -27.35 -8.39
N ASN A 291 28.48 -27.26 -7.98
CA ASN A 291 28.88 -27.13 -6.58
C ASN A 291 28.19 -25.92 -5.88
N ASN A 292 27.99 -24.82 -6.58
CA ASN A 292 27.40 -23.60 -6.01
C ASN A 292 25.85 -23.62 -5.91
N ILE A 293 25.19 -24.52 -6.65
CA ILE A 293 23.74 -24.58 -6.69
C ILE A 293 23.13 -25.76 -5.93
N MET A 294 23.95 -26.72 -5.55
CA MET A 294 23.51 -27.86 -4.72
C MET A 294 24.12 -27.74 -3.32
N ASP A 295 23.34 -28.11 -2.31
CA ASP A 295 23.84 -28.28 -0.95
C ASP A 295 24.26 -29.74 -0.69
N THR A 296 25.18 -29.94 0.28
CA THR A 296 25.59 -31.30 0.67
C THR A 296 24.38 -32.11 1.15
N GLY A 297 24.18 -33.31 0.60
CA GLY A 297 23.05 -34.17 0.86
C GLY A 297 21.92 -34.05 -0.16
N GLU A 298 22.02 -33.14 -1.12
CA GLU A 298 21.03 -33.03 -2.21
C GLU A 298 21.36 -33.95 -3.37
N SER A 299 20.31 -34.33 -4.10
CA SER A 299 20.41 -35.13 -5.32
C SER A 299 19.72 -34.43 -6.49
N LEU A 300 20.26 -34.59 -7.69
CA LEU A 300 19.72 -34.08 -8.94
C LEU A 300 19.69 -35.22 -9.96
N THR A 301 18.61 -35.37 -10.72
CA THR A 301 18.51 -36.30 -11.84
C THR A 301 18.30 -35.55 -13.14
N VAL A 302 19.06 -35.88 -14.19
CA VAL A 302 18.97 -35.27 -15.53
C VAL A 302 19.08 -36.34 -16.62
N ALA A 303 18.57 -36.02 -17.82
CA ALA A 303 18.63 -36.91 -18.97
C ALA A 303 19.24 -36.22 -20.20
N PHE A 304 20.20 -36.87 -20.84
CA PHE A 304 20.74 -36.46 -22.11
C PHE A 304 20.34 -37.47 -23.21
N LEU A 305 19.78 -37.00 -24.30
CA LEU A 305 19.36 -37.82 -25.43
C LEU A 305 20.28 -37.53 -26.64
N ALA A 306 20.88 -38.56 -27.18
CA ALA A 306 21.75 -38.48 -28.36
C ALA A 306 21.17 -39.30 -29.50
N THR A 307 21.01 -38.66 -30.66
CA THR A 307 20.61 -39.35 -31.90
C THR A 307 21.82 -39.94 -32.58
N ASN A 308 21.70 -41.19 -33.05
CA ASN A 308 22.72 -41.90 -33.80
C ASN A 308 22.23 -42.32 -35.18
N THR A 309 23.14 -42.44 -36.14
CA THR A 309 22.93 -43.05 -37.46
C THR A 309 23.60 -44.42 -37.55
N GLY A 310 23.93 -44.89 -38.76
CA GLY A 310 24.54 -46.20 -38.99
C GLY A 310 25.91 -46.41 -38.33
N THR A 311 26.61 -45.29 -37.98
CA THR A 311 27.82 -45.32 -37.13
C THR A 311 27.42 -44.76 -35.76
N PRO A 312 27.19 -45.59 -34.75
CA PRO A 312 26.77 -45.14 -33.43
C PRO A 312 27.95 -44.66 -32.60
N TYR A 313 27.76 -43.53 -31.91
CA TYR A 313 28.68 -43.00 -30.93
C TYR A 313 28.03 -43.02 -29.54
N TYR A 314 28.84 -42.90 -28.48
CA TYR A 314 28.35 -43.03 -27.12
C TYR A 314 29.10 -42.10 -26.15
N GLN A 315 28.58 -41.97 -24.94
CA GLN A 315 29.23 -41.24 -23.88
C GLN A 315 30.44 -42.02 -23.37
N SER A 316 31.64 -41.46 -23.56
CA SER A 316 32.90 -42.08 -23.20
C SER A 316 33.52 -41.57 -21.89
N ALA A 317 33.06 -40.39 -21.41
CA ALA A 317 33.52 -39.80 -20.17
C ALA A 317 32.43 -38.95 -19.51
N PHE A 318 32.53 -38.72 -18.22
CA PHE A 318 31.64 -37.88 -17.45
C PHE A 318 32.43 -36.90 -16.59
N GLN A 319 32.00 -35.68 -16.52
CA GLN A 319 32.57 -34.59 -15.72
C GLN A 319 31.50 -33.86 -14.93
N ILE A 320 31.90 -33.30 -13.82
CA ILE A 320 31.10 -32.32 -13.06
C ILE A 320 32.02 -31.10 -12.88
N ASP A 321 31.51 -29.92 -13.29
CA ASP A 321 32.23 -28.64 -13.22
C ASP A 321 33.65 -28.72 -13.86
N GLY A 322 33.76 -29.46 -14.95
CA GLY A 322 35.05 -29.70 -15.68
C GLY A 322 35.98 -30.72 -15.04
N SER A 323 35.67 -31.25 -13.86
CA SER A 323 36.43 -32.27 -13.19
C SER A 323 35.94 -33.68 -13.52
N SER A 324 36.81 -34.61 -13.86
CA SER A 324 36.43 -35.99 -14.18
C SER A 324 35.81 -36.70 -12.96
N VAL A 325 34.68 -37.30 -13.16
CA VAL A 325 33.99 -38.15 -12.18
C VAL A 325 33.70 -39.49 -12.83
N THR A 326 33.93 -40.58 -12.11
CA THR A 326 33.56 -41.91 -12.57
C THR A 326 32.20 -42.30 -12.01
N PRO A 327 31.11 -42.34 -12.82
CA PRO A 327 29.84 -42.78 -12.31
C PRO A 327 29.81 -44.26 -11.98
N GLU A 328 28.95 -44.62 -11.03
CA GLU A 328 28.51 -46.00 -10.84
C GLU A 328 27.47 -46.33 -11.92
N TYR A 329 27.77 -47.21 -12.84
CA TYR A 329 26.91 -47.53 -13.97
C TYR A 329 25.94 -48.66 -13.64
N GLN A 330 24.73 -48.56 -14.15
CA GLN A 330 23.74 -49.65 -14.12
C GLN A 330 24.31 -50.89 -14.80
N GLY A 331 24.28 -52.03 -14.12
CA GLY A 331 24.89 -53.26 -14.60
C GLY A 331 26.39 -53.35 -14.41
N GLY A 332 27.04 -52.35 -13.74
CA GLY A 332 28.43 -52.41 -13.35
C GLY A 332 29.45 -52.09 -14.47
N SER A 333 29.01 -51.68 -15.66
CA SER A 333 29.90 -51.36 -16.78
C SER A 333 29.53 -50.05 -17.47
N ALA A 334 30.54 -49.25 -17.78
CA ALA A 334 30.37 -48.04 -18.55
C ALA A 334 29.86 -48.32 -19.98
N PRO A 335 29.17 -47.38 -20.64
CA PRO A 335 28.80 -47.52 -22.04
C PRO A 335 30.04 -47.84 -22.91
N SER A 336 29.92 -48.79 -23.80
CA SER A 336 30.98 -49.19 -24.74
C SER A 336 30.58 -49.06 -26.20
N ALA A 337 29.29 -48.83 -26.47
CA ALA A 337 28.75 -48.59 -27.81
C ALA A 337 27.45 -47.80 -27.71
N GLY A 338 27.12 -47.06 -28.75
CA GLY A 338 25.76 -46.53 -29.00
C GLY A 338 24.92 -47.52 -29.78
N ASN A 339 23.63 -47.20 -29.99
CA ASN A 339 22.74 -47.95 -30.83
C ASN A 339 22.57 -47.32 -32.20
N ALA A 340 22.77 -48.07 -33.26
CA ALA A 340 22.74 -47.52 -34.64
C ALA A 340 21.29 -47.16 -35.07
N ASN A 341 21.12 -46.06 -35.75
CA ASN A 341 19.86 -45.55 -36.32
C ASN A 341 18.76 -45.33 -35.26
N SER A 342 19.16 -44.88 -34.07
CA SER A 342 18.23 -44.76 -32.93
C SER A 342 18.59 -43.58 -32.04
N VAL A 343 17.91 -43.46 -30.92
CA VAL A 343 18.22 -42.48 -29.87
C VAL A 343 18.67 -43.22 -28.61
N ASP A 344 19.83 -42.86 -28.09
CA ASP A 344 20.27 -43.32 -26.80
C ASP A 344 19.98 -42.29 -25.71
N ILE A 345 19.44 -42.72 -24.58
CA ILE A 345 19.19 -41.90 -23.42
C ILE A 345 20.21 -42.20 -22.33
N TYR A 346 20.89 -41.17 -21.88
CA TYR A 346 21.83 -41.23 -20.76
C TYR A 346 21.18 -40.50 -19.57
N THR A 347 20.92 -41.23 -18.50
CA THR A 347 20.35 -40.66 -17.26
C THR A 347 21.44 -40.62 -16.20
N TYR A 348 21.53 -39.49 -15.52
CA TYR A 348 22.49 -39.26 -14.43
C TYR A 348 21.73 -38.83 -13.18
N THR A 349 21.95 -39.56 -12.07
CA THR A 349 21.57 -39.09 -10.73
C THR A 349 22.85 -38.75 -9.98
N VAL A 350 22.98 -37.49 -9.59
CA VAL A 350 24.17 -36.97 -8.89
C VAL A 350 23.78 -36.58 -7.47
N ILE A 351 24.54 -37.02 -6.49
CA ILE A 351 24.42 -36.67 -5.08
C ILE A 351 25.64 -35.85 -4.68
N LYS A 352 25.42 -34.64 -4.13
CA LYS A 352 26.53 -33.86 -3.54
C LYS A 352 26.86 -34.40 -2.16
N THR A 353 28.08 -34.93 -1.98
CA THR A 353 28.51 -35.54 -0.72
C THR A 353 29.41 -34.64 0.12
N GLY A 354 29.88 -33.52 -0.45
CA GLY A 354 30.72 -32.53 0.23
C GLY A 354 31.07 -31.36 -0.70
N ASP A 355 31.95 -30.46 -0.26
CA ASP A 355 32.40 -29.35 -1.10
C ASP A 355 33.18 -29.90 -2.31
N ALA A 356 32.70 -29.56 -3.52
CA ALA A 356 33.18 -30.09 -4.81
C ALA A 356 33.29 -31.63 -4.87
N ALA A 357 32.57 -32.35 -4.01
CA ALA A 357 32.52 -33.80 -3.95
C ALA A 357 31.16 -34.35 -4.33
N PHE A 358 31.14 -35.26 -5.31
CA PHE A 358 29.92 -35.83 -5.86
C PHE A 358 30.02 -37.35 -6.05
N THR A 359 28.92 -38.05 -5.79
CA THR A 359 28.69 -39.42 -6.25
C THR A 359 27.69 -39.37 -7.40
N ALA A 360 28.03 -40.02 -8.52
CA ALA A 360 27.16 -40.05 -9.70
C ALA A 360 26.75 -41.48 -10.03
N PHE A 361 25.51 -41.69 -10.32
CA PHE A 361 24.94 -42.93 -10.86
C PHE A 361 24.49 -42.66 -12.28
N ALA A 362 24.82 -43.58 -13.21
CA ALA A 362 24.48 -43.39 -14.62
C ALA A 362 23.93 -44.68 -15.27
N SER A 363 23.05 -44.46 -16.24
CA SER A 363 22.53 -45.52 -17.12
C SER A 363 22.50 -45.07 -18.56
N GLN A 364 22.67 -46.01 -19.49
CA GLN A 364 22.36 -45.82 -20.91
C GLN A 364 21.19 -46.75 -21.26
N THR A 365 20.15 -46.12 -21.84
CA THR A 365 19.02 -46.88 -22.41
C THR A 365 19.01 -46.65 -23.90
N GLN A 366 19.02 -47.76 -24.66
CA GLN A 366 19.07 -47.76 -26.12
C GLN A 366 17.65 -48.01 -26.65
N PHE A 367 17.15 -47.06 -27.45
CA PHE A 367 15.83 -47.21 -28.13
C PHE A 367 16.07 -47.49 -29.59
N ALA A 368 15.29 -48.43 -30.12
CA ALA A 368 15.32 -48.82 -31.55
C ALA A 368 14.06 -48.40 -32.30
#